data_776019a0fd4c6557db065ffe6a7112f2
#
_entry.id   776019a0fd4c6557db065ffe6a7112f2
#
_cell.length_a   1.000
_cell.length_b   1.000
_cell.length_c   1.000
_cell.angle_alpha   90.00
_cell.angle_beta   90.00
_cell.angle_gamma   90.00
#
_symmetry.space_group_name_H-M   'P 1'
#
loop_
_entity.id
_entity.type
_entity.pdbx_description
1 polymer ?
#
loop_
_entity_poly.entity_id
_entity_poly.type
_entity_poly.pdbx_seq_one_letter_code
_entity_poly.pdbx_strand_id
1 'polypeptide(L)'
;MEKFRFLDLFSVIGGFHQAMKNLGGECVLSSEIDVHAMETYEKNYNIKSAGNIQKIDIDNIPKHDVLCAGFPCQTFSKAGKQEGFKDKVKGTLFFEIVRILESRKPKYFILENVRNLISHNKENTWAVIKESLEKLEYNFKAVIMSPHQLGIPQLRERIFILGVKKEFYSKELLFEIPDVSRKDIDLYKTGILDENVPEKYNITSHEQRLLECWDEFYKGIDLKVIGFPVWMKEFKKENEINKLPKWKKDFCLKNRELYNRNKKFIDKWLKKWNNLEEFTDTEKKLEWQAGKDIGTIWDGYIQIRPSGVRVKRPSSFPALVAMVQIPIIGKYRRRLTPREAARLQSFPEDFIINENDFQAYKQFGNSVNIKCVEFLAKQLFEQTSKKKK
;
A
#
# COMPACT_ATOMS: atom_id res chain seq x y z
N MET A 1 -24.62 -16.42 -4.46
CA MET A 1 -25.22 -15.40 -3.57
C MET A 1 -26.38 -14.74 -4.32
N GLU A 2 -27.40 -14.26 -3.62
CA GLU A 2 -28.44 -13.43 -4.20
C GLU A 2 -27.83 -12.14 -4.73
N LYS A 3 -28.41 -11.56 -5.79
CA LYS A 3 -27.99 -10.25 -6.32
C LYS A 3 -28.17 -9.19 -5.23
N PHE A 4 -27.19 -8.31 -5.08
CA PHE A 4 -27.22 -7.22 -4.11
C PHE A 4 -26.73 -5.93 -4.74
N ARG A 5 -27.09 -4.78 -4.18
CA ARG A 5 -26.70 -3.46 -4.64
C ARG A 5 -25.69 -2.85 -3.68
N PHE A 6 -24.70 -2.14 -4.22
CA PHE A 6 -23.67 -1.51 -3.38
C PHE A 6 -23.34 -0.08 -3.81
N LEU A 7 -22.79 0.68 -2.85
CA LEU A 7 -22.12 1.95 -3.09
C LEU A 7 -20.59 1.74 -3.09
N ASP A 8 -19.89 2.50 -3.94
CA ASP A 8 -18.43 2.57 -3.96
C ASP A 8 -17.98 4.01 -3.69
N LEU A 9 -17.65 4.33 -2.45
CA LEU A 9 -17.26 5.67 -2.01
C LEU A 9 -15.74 5.80 -1.94
N PHE A 10 -15.22 6.96 -2.38
CA PHE A 10 -13.78 7.17 -2.55
C PHE A 10 -13.19 6.11 -3.48
N SER A 11 -13.89 5.91 -4.59
CA SER A 11 -13.79 4.69 -5.40
C SER A 11 -12.47 4.56 -6.16
N VAL A 12 -11.68 5.63 -6.29
CA VAL A 12 -10.46 5.67 -7.11
C VAL A 12 -10.75 5.11 -8.51
N ILE A 13 -10.26 3.94 -8.83
CA ILE A 13 -10.47 3.24 -10.11
C ILE A 13 -11.33 1.96 -9.95
N GLY A 14 -12.06 1.83 -8.84
CA GLY A 14 -13.04 0.77 -8.65
C GLY A 14 -12.50 -0.55 -8.12
N GLY A 15 -11.54 -0.53 -7.21
CA GLY A 15 -11.09 -1.76 -6.56
C GLY A 15 -12.20 -2.45 -5.75
N PHE A 16 -13.01 -1.70 -5.01
CA PHE A 16 -14.22 -2.23 -4.37
C PHE A 16 -15.27 -2.63 -5.40
N HIS A 17 -15.48 -1.81 -6.44
CA HIS A 17 -16.42 -2.13 -7.51
C HIS A 17 -16.12 -3.50 -8.09
N GLN A 18 -14.89 -3.74 -8.53
CA GLN A 18 -14.50 -5.00 -9.14
C GLN A 18 -14.70 -6.18 -8.19
N ALA A 19 -14.34 -6.02 -6.92
CA ALA A 19 -14.52 -7.06 -5.91
C ALA A 19 -16.01 -7.40 -5.70
N MET A 20 -16.86 -6.38 -5.54
CA MET A 20 -18.29 -6.60 -5.34
C MET A 20 -18.98 -7.15 -6.60
N LYS A 21 -18.60 -6.68 -7.80
CA LYS A 21 -19.07 -7.21 -9.09
C LYS A 21 -18.75 -8.69 -9.22
N ASN A 22 -17.52 -9.12 -8.87
CA ASN A 22 -17.12 -10.53 -8.88
C ASN A 22 -17.95 -11.40 -7.92
N LEU A 23 -18.50 -10.80 -6.87
CA LEU A 23 -19.41 -11.45 -5.91
C LEU A 23 -20.91 -11.36 -6.32
N GLY A 24 -21.22 -10.80 -7.49
CA GLY A 24 -22.59 -10.69 -8.03
C GLY A 24 -23.33 -9.41 -7.64
N GLY A 25 -22.62 -8.40 -7.12
CA GLY A 25 -23.17 -7.09 -6.78
C GLY A 25 -23.33 -6.16 -7.98
N GLU A 26 -24.28 -5.24 -7.88
CA GLU A 26 -24.54 -4.14 -8.81
C GLU A 26 -24.20 -2.81 -8.12
N CYS A 27 -23.30 -2.02 -8.72
CA CYS A 27 -22.97 -0.69 -8.23
C CYS A 27 -24.09 0.30 -8.60
N VAL A 28 -24.68 0.95 -7.62
CA VAL A 28 -25.77 1.90 -7.84
C VAL A 28 -25.35 3.36 -7.67
N LEU A 29 -24.17 3.61 -7.09
CA LEU A 29 -23.55 4.93 -7.03
C LEU A 29 -22.05 4.77 -6.71
N SER A 30 -21.20 5.53 -7.40
CA SER A 30 -19.80 5.73 -7.05
C SER A 30 -19.51 7.20 -6.75
N SER A 31 -18.54 7.47 -5.87
CA SER A 31 -18.10 8.83 -5.54
C SER A 31 -16.58 8.91 -5.50
N GLU A 32 -16.01 9.82 -6.31
CA GLU A 32 -14.57 10.11 -6.43
C GLU A 32 -14.41 11.56 -6.87
N ILE A 33 -13.32 12.23 -6.48
CA ILE A 33 -13.02 13.63 -6.84
C ILE A 33 -11.84 13.79 -7.80
N ASP A 34 -10.97 12.78 -7.89
CA ASP A 34 -9.82 12.80 -8.83
C ASP A 34 -10.36 12.54 -10.25
N VAL A 35 -10.26 13.56 -11.10
CA VAL A 35 -10.80 13.52 -12.47
C VAL A 35 -10.22 12.37 -13.29
N HIS A 36 -8.91 12.11 -13.18
CA HIS A 36 -8.27 11.01 -13.91
C HIS A 36 -8.73 9.63 -13.40
N ALA A 37 -9.01 9.51 -12.10
CA ALA A 37 -9.56 8.29 -11.54
C ALA A 37 -11.01 8.08 -11.99
N MET A 38 -11.83 9.15 -12.00
CA MET A 38 -13.21 9.13 -12.49
C MET A 38 -13.28 8.68 -13.95
N GLU A 39 -12.42 9.22 -14.82
CA GLU A 39 -12.34 8.84 -16.24
C GLU A 39 -11.97 7.36 -16.42
N THR A 40 -10.99 6.88 -15.65
CA THR A 40 -10.59 5.46 -15.68
C THR A 40 -11.72 4.56 -15.17
N TYR A 41 -12.42 4.98 -14.11
CA TYR A 41 -13.56 4.26 -13.56
C TYR A 41 -14.70 4.15 -14.59
N GLU A 42 -15.09 5.27 -15.21
CA GLU A 42 -16.16 5.33 -16.21
C GLU A 42 -15.85 4.44 -17.44
N LYS A 43 -14.60 4.46 -17.93
CA LYS A 43 -14.16 3.59 -19.05
C LYS A 43 -14.32 2.10 -18.74
N ASN A 44 -14.13 1.68 -17.49
CA ASN A 44 -14.15 0.27 -17.10
C ASN A 44 -15.53 -0.23 -16.68
N TYR A 45 -16.38 0.64 -16.12
CA TYR A 45 -17.63 0.21 -15.51
C TYR A 45 -18.86 0.86 -16.14
N ASN A 46 -18.68 1.80 -17.07
CA ASN A 46 -19.77 2.57 -17.68
C ASN A 46 -20.68 3.26 -16.64
N ILE A 47 -20.10 3.67 -15.53
CA ILE A 47 -20.76 4.41 -14.45
C ILE A 47 -20.02 5.72 -14.24
N LYS A 48 -20.74 6.83 -14.38
CA LYS A 48 -20.21 8.16 -14.08
C LYS A 48 -20.18 8.38 -12.57
N SER A 49 -19.02 8.74 -12.05
CA SER A 49 -18.89 9.08 -10.63
C SER A 49 -19.72 10.31 -10.27
N ALA A 50 -20.37 10.28 -9.12
CA ALA A 50 -21.16 11.39 -8.58
C ALA A 50 -20.31 12.54 -8.01
N GLY A 51 -18.97 12.44 -8.10
CA GLY A 51 -18.06 13.47 -7.63
C GLY A 51 -17.92 13.50 -6.10
N ASN A 52 -17.89 14.70 -5.53
CA ASN A 52 -17.65 14.89 -4.11
C ASN A 52 -18.84 14.46 -3.25
N ILE A 53 -18.65 13.44 -2.41
CA ILE A 53 -19.67 12.88 -1.52
C ILE A 53 -20.29 13.91 -0.58
N GLN A 54 -19.55 14.93 -0.17
CA GLN A 54 -20.05 16.00 0.70
C GLN A 54 -21.09 16.89 0.03
N LYS A 55 -21.16 16.87 -1.31
CA LYS A 55 -22.11 17.64 -2.12
C LYS A 55 -23.33 16.82 -2.54
N ILE A 56 -23.35 15.53 -2.27
CA ILE A 56 -24.46 14.65 -2.63
C ILE A 56 -25.52 14.74 -1.53
N ASP A 57 -26.72 15.17 -1.94
CA ASP A 57 -27.87 15.11 -1.06
C ASP A 57 -28.15 13.67 -0.65
N ILE A 58 -28.47 13.48 0.63
CA ILE A 58 -28.74 12.15 1.17
C ILE A 58 -29.93 11.49 0.41
N ASP A 59 -30.91 12.24 0.00
CA ASP A 59 -32.09 11.73 -0.69
C ASP A 59 -31.78 11.22 -2.10
N ASN A 60 -30.72 11.68 -2.70
CA ASN A 60 -30.20 11.21 -3.99
C ASN A 60 -29.35 9.94 -3.89
N ILE A 61 -29.06 9.46 -2.69
CA ILE A 61 -28.30 8.21 -2.51
C ILE A 61 -29.27 7.02 -2.62
N PRO A 62 -29.10 6.11 -3.61
CA PRO A 62 -30.02 5.00 -3.82
C PRO A 62 -30.04 4.02 -2.63
N LYS A 63 -31.12 3.26 -2.49
CA LYS A 63 -31.17 2.10 -1.58
C LYS A 63 -30.13 1.08 -2.03
N HIS A 64 -29.36 0.56 -1.09
CA HIS A 64 -28.30 -0.41 -1.31
C HIS A 64 -28.16 -1.35 -0.12
N ASP A 65 -27.55 -2.49 -0.36
CA ASP A 65 -27.35 -3.55 0.63
C ASP A 65 -25.96 -3.46 1.29
N VAL A 66 -24.96 -2.97 0.55
CA VAL A 66 -23.56 -2.88 0.97
C VAL A 66 -23.01 -1.47 0.73
N LEU A 67 -22.37 -0.88 1.73
CA LEU A 67 -21.59 0.34 1.58
C LEU A 67 -20.11 -0.01 1.60
N CYS A 68 -19.38 0.28 0.51
CA CYS A 68 -17.94 0.15 0.40
C CYS A 68 -17.26 1.51 0.44
N ALA A 69 -16.17 1.67 1.20
CA ALA A 69 -15.45 2.94 1.26
C ALA A 69 -13.96 2.77 1.64
N GLY A 70 -13.07 3.21 0.76
CA GLY A 70 -11.63 3.37 1.03
C GLY A 70 -11.32 4.82 1.42
N PHE A 71 -11.69 5.25 2.62
CA PHE A 71 -11.62 6.66 3.00
C PHE A 71 -10.20 7.09 3.38
N PRO A 72 -9.79 8.35 3.06
CA PRO A 72 -8.46 8.84 3.38
C PRO A 72 -8.28 9.01 4.91
N CYS A 73 -7.06 8.70 5.38
CA CYS A 73 -6.68 8.91 6.77
C CYS A 73 -6.49 10.42 7.03
N GLN A 74 -7.54 11.09 7.46
CA GLN A 74 -7.48 12.49 7.91
C GLN A 74 -7.36 12.53 9.42
N THR A 75 -6.59 13.49 9.93
CA THR A 75 -6.53 13.76 11.37
C THR A 75 -7.88 14.26 11.83
N PHE A 76 -8.49 13.57 12.80
CA PHE A 76 -9.55 14.15 13.59
C PHE A 76 -8.90 15.25 14.44
N SER A 77 -8.91 16.50 13.96
CA SER A 77 -8.33 17.60 14.72
C SER A 77 -9.07 17.75 16.04
N LYS A 78 -8.34 17.75 17.15
CA LYS A 78 -8.87 18.24 18.43
C LYS A 78 -9.14 19.73 18.30
N ALA A 79 -10.30 20.10 17.78
CA ALA A 79 -10.76 21.45 17.86
C ALA A 79 -11.42 21.65 19.24
N GLY A 80 -10.68 22.31 20.14
CA GLY A 80 -11.19 23.03 21.26
C GLY A 80 -11.78 22.23 22.44
N LYS A 81 -11.32 22.59 23.60
CA LYS A 81 -11.96 22.25 24.90
C LYS A 81 -13.44 22.63 24.87
N GLN A 82 -14.31 21.70 25.28
CA GLN A 82 -15.59 21.92 25.96
C GLN A 82 -16.79 22.57 25.24
N GLU A 83 -16.92 22.49 23.92
CA GLU A 83 -18.26 22.71 23.34
C GLU A 83 -18.62 21.52 22.44
N GLY A 84 -19.69 20.83 22.79
CA GLY A 84 -20.37 19.66 22.19
C GLY A 84 -19.74 18.97 21.02
N PHE A 85 -19.45 17.71 21.19
CA PHE A 85 -18.91 16.70 20.22
C PHE A 85 -19.59 16.73 18.84
N LYS A 86 -20.72 17.43 18.69
CA LYS A 86 -21.58 17.43 17.51
C LYS A 86 -21.18 18.41 16.39
N ASP A 87 -20.51 19.51 16.67
CA ASP A 87 -20.40 20.60 15.67
C ASP A 87 -19.03 20.79 15.01
N LYS A 88 -17.94 20.30 15.59
CA LYS A 88 -16.58 20.49 15.02
C LYS A 88 -15.97 19.24 14.38
N VAL A 89 -16.55 18.06 14.57
CA VAL A 89 -16.10 16.79 14.00
C VAL A 89 -16.80 16.50 12.66
N LYS A 90 -17.88 17.20 12.34
CA LYS A 90 -18.70 17.04 11.13
C LYS A 90 -17.99 17.32 9.79
N GLY A 91 -16.70 17.63 9.78
CA GLY A 91 -15.98 17.98 8.55
C GLY A 91 -15.07 16.89 7.98
N THR A 92 -14.95 15.70 8.61
CA THR A 92 -14.10 14.64 8.10
C THR A 92 -14.88 13.70 7.20
N LEU A 93 -14.20 13.16 6.17
CA LEU A 93 -14.83 12.27 5.18
C LEU A 93 -15.39 10.97 5.78
N PHE A 94 -14.90 10.53 6.95
CA PHE A 94 -15.50 9.42 7.69
C PHE A 94 -16.94 9.73 8.14
N PHE A 95 -17.26 10.96 8.50
CA PHE A 95 -18.63 11.32 8.92
C PHE A 95 -19.62 11.36 7.75
N GLU A 96 -19.15 11.48 6.51
CA GLU A 96 -20.01 11.26 5.34
C GLU A 96 -20.44 9.77 5.25
N ILE A 97 -19.55 8.85 5.60
CA ILE A 97 -19.90 7.43 5.72
C ILE A 97 -20.94 7.24 6.83
N VAL A 98 -20.72 7.83 8.01
CA VAL A 98 -21.67 7.76 9.13
C VAL A 98 -23.04 8.31 8.74
N ARG A 99 -23.10 9.46 8.05
CA ARG A 99 -24.34 10.09 7.55
C ARG A 99 -25.12 9.14 6.66
N ILE A 100 -24.44 8.43 5.76
CA ILE A 100 -25.09 7.48 4.83
C ILE A 100 -25.55 6.23 5.58
N LEU A 101 -24.70 5.67 6.46
CA LEU A 101 -25.07 4.50 7.29
C LEU A 101 -26.30 4.78 8.18
N GLU A 102 -26.38 5.98 8.76
CA GLU A 102 -27.49 6.40 9.60
C GLU A 102 -28.81 6.54 8.81
N SER A 103 -28.73 7.18 7.64
CA SER A 103 -29.91 7.46 6.83
C SER A 103 -30.39 6.27 5.99
N ARG A 104 -29.47 5.57 5.32
CA ARG A 104 -29.81 4.51 4.35
C ARG A 104 -29.81 3.11 4.98
N LYS A 105 -29.13 2.94 6.11
CA LYS A 105 -29.12 1.72 6.93
C LYS A 105 -28.84 0.44 6.11
N PRO A 106 -27.79 0.41 5.26
CA PRO A 106 -27.50 -0.79 4.48
C PRO A 106 -27.27 -2.00 5.41
N LYS A 107 -27.53 -3.20 4.91
CA LYS A 107 -27.31 -4.42 5.67
C LYS A 107 -25.84 -4.61 6.07
N TYR A 108 -24.93 -4.25 5.16
CA TYR A 108 -23.48 -4.41 5.33
C TYR A 108 -22.71 -3.12 5.07
N PHE A 109 -21.54 -3.02 5.67
CA PHE A 109 -20.51 -2.10 5.21
C PHE A 109 -19.13 -2.76 5.20
N ILE A 110 -18.25 -2.29 4.30
CA ILE A 110 -16.85 -2.69 4.21
C ILE A 110 -16.02 -1.43 4.03
N LEU A 111 -15.25 -1.07 5.07
CA LEU A 111 -14.39 0.10 5.06
C LEU A 111 -12.92 -0.32 5.02
N GLU A 112 -12.09 0.43 4.31
CA GLU A 112 -10.65 0.18 4.26
C GLU A 112 -9.87 1.44 4.64
N ASN A 113 -8.71 1.21 5.29
CA ASN A 113 -7.76 2.28 5.58
C ASN A 113 -6.34 1.71 5.76
N VAL A 114 -5.35 2.60 5.94
CA VAL A 114 -3.99 2.20 6.29
C VAL A 114 -3.96 1.54 7.68
N ARG A 115 -3.07 0.54 7.87
CA ARG A 115 -2.89 -0.17 9.14
C ARG A 115 -2.76 0.76 10.35
N ASN A 116 -2.05 1.88 10.16
CA ASN A 116 -1.77 2.81 11.25
C ASN A 116 -3.01 3.57 11.77
N LEU A 117 -4.20 3.39 11.17
CA LEU A 117 -5.44 3.98 11.66
C LEU A 117 -5.70 3.63 13.13
N ILE A 118 -5.38 2.40 13.55
CA ILE A 118 -5.59 1.93 14.94
C ILE A 118 -4.74 2.72 15.94
N SER A 119 -3.47 3.01 15.59
CA SER A 119 -2.53 3.73 16.47
C SER A 119 -2.49 5.23 16.20
N HIS A 120 -3.27 5.71 15.23
CA HIS A 120 -3.27 7.11 14.83
C HIS A 120 -3.76 8.02 15.95
N ASN A 121 -3.04 9.12 16.17
CA ASN A 121 -3.37 10.12 17.18
C ASN A 121 -3.61 9.52 18.59
N LYS A 122 -2.71 8.63 19.03
CA LYS A 122 -2.79 7.93 20.32
C LYS A 122 -4.14 7.19 20.51
N GLU A 123 -4.60 6.51 19.44
CA GLU A 123 -5.84 5.73 19.40
C GLU A 123 -7.15 6.53 19.43
N ASN A 124 -7.10 7.85 19.55
CA ASN A 124 -8.32 8.68 19.59
C ASN A 124 -9.14 8.53 18.29
N THR A 125 -8.49 8.44 17.13
CA THR A 125 -9.18 8.27 15.84
C THR A 125 -9.97 6.97 15.81
N TRP A 126 -9.35 5.87 16.26
CA TRP A 126 -9.99 4.57 16.30
C TRP A 126 -11.15 4.50 17.29
N ALA A 127 -11.02 5.12 18.48
CA ALA A 127 -12.09 5.21 19.46
C ALA A 127 -13.34 5.92 18.90
N VAL A 128 -13.15 7.04 18.17
CA VAL A 128 -14.24 7.77 17.51
C VAL A 128 -14.95 6.91 16.47
N ILE A 129 -14.18 6.19 15.63
CA ILE A 129 -14.76 5.29 14.61
C ILE A 129 -15.60 4.20 15.28
N LYS A 130 -15.05 3.53 16.30
CA LYS A 130 -15.77 2.49 17.05
C LYS A 130 -17.08 3.00 17.64
N GLU A 131 -17.01 4.08 18.41
CA GLU A 131 -18.18 4.68 19.05
C GLU A 131 -19.26 5.07 18.03
N SER A 132 -18.85 5.64 16.89
CA SER A 132 -19.81 6.02 15.85
C SER A 132 -20.52 4.80 15.25
N LEU A 133 -19.81 3.72 14.95
CA LEU A 133 -20.36 2.51 14.38
C LEU A 133 -21.23 1.72 15.38
N GLU A 134 -20.86 1.73 16.67
CA GLU A 134 -21.64 1.11 17.76
C GLU A 134 -23.00 1.81 17.93
N LYS A 135 -23.03 3.16 17.89
CA LYS A 135 -24.27 3.96 17.95
C LYS A 135 -25.22 3.71 16.80
N LEU A 136 -24.70 3.29 15.64
CA LEU A 136 -25.48 2.97 14.46
C LEU A 136 -26.04 1.53 14.46
N GLU A 137 -25.88 0.81 15.57
CA GLU A 137 -26.34 -0.58 15.76
C GLU A 137 -25.78 -1.59 14.74
N TYR A 138 -24.51 -1.41 14.36
CA TYR A 138 -23.78 -2.41 13.60
C TYR A 138 -22.95 -3.31 14.54
N ASN A 139 -22.96 -4.59 14.20
CA ASN A 139 -21.97 -5.55 14.68
C ASN A 139 -20.81 -5.54 13.68
N PHE A 140 -19.59 -5.28 14.13
CA PHE A 140 -18.45 -5.12 13.23
C PHE A 140 -17.15 -5.68 13.81
N LYS A 141 -16.23 -6.01 12.94
CA LYS A 141 -14.87 -6.46 13.26
C LYS A 141 -13.86 -5.73 12.41
N ALA A 142 -12.74 -5.35 13.03
CA ALA A 142 -11.60 -4.83 12.30
C ALA A 142 -10.56 -5.93 12.10
N VAL A 143 -10.09 -6.08 10.87
CA VAL A 143 -9.15 -7.13 10.45
C VAL A 143 -8.00 -6.48 9.69
N ILE A 144 -6.75 -6.86 10.02
CA ILE A 144 -5.59 -6.46 9.24
C ILE A 144 -5.30 -7.56 8.22
N MET A 145 -5.23 -7.18 6.95
CA MET A 145 -4.94 -8.10 5.86
C MET A 145 -3.95 -7.48 4.86
N SER A 146 -3.18 -8.35 4.20
CA SER A 146 -2.25 -7.96 3.15
C SER A 146 -2.28 -8.98 2.00
N PRO A 147 -2.14 -8.55 0.73
CA PRO A 147 -2.20 -9.42 -0.44
C PRO A 147 -1.30 -10.65 -0.39
N HIS A 148 -0.11 -10.56 0.27
CA HIS A 148 0.78 -11.71 0.38
C HIS A 148 0.14 -12.92 1.09
N GLN A 149 -0.82 -12.68 1.98
CA GLN A 149 -1.55 -13.76 2.66
C GLN A 149 -2.46 -14.55 1.70
N LEU A 150 -2.70 -14.02 0.51
CA LEU A 150 -3.40 -14.70 -0.59
C LEU A 150 -2.44 -15.14 -1.72
N GLY A 151 -1.14 -15.22 -1.44
CA GLY A 151 -0.13 -15.62 -2.41
C GLY A 151 0.26 -14.54 -3.44
N ILE A 152 -0.23 -13.31 -3.29
CA ILE A 152 0.12 -12.19 -4.17
C ILE A 152 1.42 -11.56 -3.66
N PRO A 153 2.47 -11.36 -4.48
CA PRO A 153 3.77 -10.90 -4.05
C PRO A 153 3.79 -9.40 -3.69
N GLN A 154 2.88 -8.96 -2.81
CA GLN A 154 2.79 -7.56 -2.36
C GLN A 154 2.62 -7.48 -0.84
N LEU A 155 3.48 -6.71 -0.18
CA LEU A 155 3.32 -6.33 1.22
C LEU A 155 2.57 -5.00 1.31
N ARG A 156 1.26 -5.09 1.53
CA ARG A 156 0.35 -3.95 1.64
C ARG A 156 -0.64 -4.21 2.78
N GLU A 157 -0.18 -4.02 4.01
CA GLU A 157 -1.07 -4.18 5.16
C GLU A 157 -2.12 -3.07 5.21
N ARG A 158 -3.38 -3.45 5.28
CA ARG A 158 -4.54 -2.57 5.41
C ARG A 158 -5.46 -3.06 6.51
N ILE A 159 -6.11 -2.12 7.17
CA ILE A 159 -7.20 -2.43 8.07
C ILE A 159 -8.50 -2.44 7.26
N PHE A 160 -9.26 -3.50 7.41
CA PHE A 160 -10.62 -3.62 6.91
C PHE A 160 -11.58 -3.64 8.10
N ILE A 161 -12.61 -2.80 8.06
CA ILE A 161 -13.66 -2.76 9.07
C ILE A 161 -14.93 -3.28 8.39
N LEU A 162 -15.34 -4.48 8.77
CA LEU A 162 -16.48 -5.16 8.17
C LEU A 162 -17.63 -5.21 9.16
N GLY A 163 -18.81 -4.80 8.73
CA GLY A 163 -19.98 -4.73 9.59
C GLY A 163 -21.25 -5.25 8.97
N VAL A 164 -22.13 -5.71 9.85
CA VAL A 164 -23.51 -6.11 9.53
C VAL A 164 -24.47 -5.53 10.56
N LYS A 165 -25.66 -5.10 10.16
CA LYS A 165 -26.70 -4.64 11.07
C LYS A 165 -27.01 -5.70 12.11
N LYS A 166 -27.09 -5.33 13.41
CA LYS A 166 -27.34 -6.25 14.54
C LYS A 166 -28.65 -7.02 14.41
N GLU A 167 -29.66 -6.42 13.76
CA GLU A 167 -30.95 -7.09 13.49
C GLU A 167 -30.82 -8.32 12.59
N PHE A 168 -29.82 -8.36 11.69
CA PHE A 168 -29.55 -9.50 10.82
C PHE A 168 -28.57 -10.50 11.43
N TYR A 169 -27.59 -10.02 12.20
CA TYR A 169 -26.59 -10.87 12.83
C TYR A 169 -25.97 -10.19 14.05
N SER A 170 -26.14 -10.80 15.23
CA SER A 170 -25.67 -10.28 16.52
C SER A 170 -24.54 -11.09 17.16
N LYS A 171 -24.16 -12.24 16.56
CA LYS A 171 -23.04 -13.07 17.07
C LYS A 171 -21.71 -12.44 16.69
N GLU A 172 -20.64 -12.83 17.38
CA GLU A 172 -19.30 -12.38 17.03
C GLU A 172 -18.95 -12.70 15.56
N LEU A 173 -18.39 -11.73 14.86
CA LEU A 173 -17.85 -11.90 13.51
C LEU A 173 -16.46 -12.52 13.59
N LEU A 174 -16.25 -13.61 12.89
CA LEU A 174 -14.98 -14.32 12.82
C LEU A 174 -14.41 -14.25 11.40
N PHE A 175 -13.12 -14.00 11.31
CA PHE A 175 -12.40 -13.97 10.02
C PHE A 175 -11.12 -14.80 10.13
N GLU A 176 -11.01 -15.77 9.26
CA GLU A 176 -9.82 -16.62 9.15
C GLU A 176 -8.88 -16.04 8.09
N ILE A 177 -7.74 -15.54 8.54
CA ILE A 177 -6.73 -14.96 7.66
C ILE A 177 -5.62 -15.98 7.42
N PRO A 178 -5.29 -16.35 6.17
CA PRO A 178 -4.24 -17.31 5.90
C PRO A 178 -2.88 -16.83 6.42
N ASP A 179 -2.15 -17.74 7.05
CA ASP A 179 -0.77 -17.50 7.49
C ASP A 179 0.22 -17.96 6.40
N VAL A 180 0.36 -17.15 5.37
CA VAL A 180 1.31 -17.40 4.28
C VAL A 180 2.59 -16.64 4.54
N SER A 181 3.71 -17.39 4.63
CA SER A 181 5.02 -16.78 4.76
C SER A 181 5.42 -16.07 3.46
N ARG A 182 5.85 -14.81 3.58
CA ARG A 182 6.36 -14.04 2.44
C ARG A 182 7.57 -14.70 1.76
N LYS A 183 8.32 -15.50 2.49
CA LYS A 183 9.51 -16.19 1.96
C LYS A 183 9.15 -17.29 0.95
N ASP A 184 7.92 -17.80 1.04
CA ASP A 184 7.45 -18.89 0.19
C ASP A 184 6.88 -18.39 -1.14
N ILE A 185 6.77 -17.06 -1.31
CA ILE A 185 6.30 -16.45 -2.55
C ILE A 185 7.51 -16.18 -3.46
N ASP A 186 7.51 -16.82 -4.62
CA ASP A 186 8.48 -16.55 -5.69
C ASP A 186 7.84 -15.61 -6.72
N LEU A 187 8.28 -14.35 -6.73
CA LEU A 187 7.77 -13.31 -7.64
C LEU A 187 7.77 -13.76 -9.10
N TYR A 188 8.80 -14.49 -9.52
CA TYR A 188 8.98 -14.90 -10.92
C TYR A 188 8.06 -16.05 -11.35
N LYS A 189 7.38 -16.70 -10.40
CA LYS A 189 6.42 -17.80 -10.64
C LYS A 189 4.96 -17.39 -10.43
N THR A 190 4.70 -16.16 -10.02
CA THR A 190 3.31 -15.72 -9.72
C THR A 190 2.50 -15.32 -10.95
N GLY A 191 3.09 -15.20 -12.12
CA GLY A 191 2.44 -14.67 -13.32
C GLY A 191 2.19 -13.15 -13.28
N ILE A 192 2.75 -12.44 -12.31
CA ILE A 192 2.62 -10.97 -12.21
C ILE A 192 3.47 -10.26 -13.25
N LEU A 193 4.70 -10.77 -13.50
CA LEU A 193 5.68 -10.13 -14.36
C LEU A 193 5.58 -10.64 -15.81
N ASP A 194 5.65 -9.70 -16.75
CA ASP A 194 5.81 -10.00 -18.17
C ASP A 194 7.29 -10.23 -18.52
N GLU A 195 7.57 -11.16 -19.42
CA GLU A 195 8.94 -11.38 -19.91
C GLU A 195 9.37 -10.25 -20.86
N ASN A 196 8.46 -9.82 -21.73
CA ASN A 196 8.71 -8.78 -22.72
C ASN A 196 7.87 -7.55 -22.42
N VAL A 197 8.53 -6.42 -22.28
CA VAL A 197 7.89 -5.12 -22.00
C VAL A 197 8.52 -4.03 -22.88
N PRO A 198 7.82 -2.92 -23.14
CA PRO A 198 8.39 -1.79 -23.86
C PRO A 198 9.69 -1.27 -23.23
N GLU A 199 10.65 -0.89 -24.06
CA GLU A 199 11.98 -0.40 -23.65
C GLU A 199 11.92 0.82 -22.71
N LYS A 200 10.87 1.63 -22.78
CA LYS A 200 10.67 2.78 -21.89
C LYS A 200 10.71 2.43 -20.40
N TYR A 201 10.53 1.15 -20.05
CA TYR A 201 10.61 0.68 -18.66
C TYR A 201 12.02 0.21 -18.26
N ASN A 202 12.95 0.10 -19.20
CA ASN A 202 14.34 -0.23 -18.89
C ASN A 202 14.95 0.84 -17.97
N ILE A 203 15.90 0.42 -17.13
CA ILE A 203 16.69 1.35 -16.35
C ILE A 203 17.58 2.20 -17.28
N THR A 204 17.84 3.43 -16.87
CA THR A 204 18.74 4.32 -17.60
C THR A 204 20.19 3.86 -17.47
N SER A 205 21.07 4.30 -18.38
CA SER A 205 22.51 4.03 -18.28
C SER A 205 23.12 4.53 -16.96
N HIS A 206 22.63 5.66 -16.44
CA HIS A 206 23.04 6.18 -15.13
C HIS A 206 22.63 5.23 -13.99
N GLU A 207 21.39 4.76 -13.99
CA GLU A 207 20.92 3.80 -12.97
C GLU A 207 21.63 2.47 -13.06
N GLN A 208 21.89 1.98 -14.27
CA GLN A 208 22.65 0.74 -14.44
C GLN A 208 24.05 0.88 -13.84
N ARG A 209 24.73 1.97 -14.15
CA ARG A 209 26.07 2.25 -13.63
C ARG A 209 26.07 2.39 -12.09
N LEU A 210 25.08 3.08 -11.52
CA LEU A 210 24.89 3.18 -10.09
C LEU A 210 24.73 1.81 -9.43
N LEU A 211 23.87 0.98 -10.02
CA LEU A 211 23.58 -0.35 -9.46
C LEU A 211 24.75 -1.31 -9.63
N GLU A 212 25.50 -1.24 -10.72
CA GLU A 212 26.75 -1.99 -10.91
C GLU A 212 27.82 -1.60 -9.86
N CYS A 213 27.92 -0.30 -9.57
CA CYS A 213 28.82 0.20 -8.52
C CYS A 213 28.49 -0.42 -7.15
N TRP A 214 27.19 -0.39 -6.76
CA TRP A 214 26.76 -0.95 -5.48
C TRP A 214 26.76 -2.49 -5.46
N ASP A 215 26.57 -3.15 -6.59
CA ASP A 215 26.67 -4.61 -6.70
C ASP A 215 28.11 -5.08 -6.46
N GLU A 216 29.08 -4.39 -7.08
CA GLU A 216 30.52 -4.64 -6.84
C GLU A 216 30.88 -4.40 -5.37
N PHE A 217 30.38 -3.31 -4.77
CA PHE A 217 30.59 -3.03 -3.34
C PHE A 217 30.08 -4.17 -2.47
N TYR A 218 28.82 -4.59 -2.65
CA TYR A 218 28.22 -5.64 -1.85
C TYR A 218 28.94 -6.98 -1.99
N LYS A 219 29.37 -7.32 -3.19
CA LYS A 219 30.14 -8.56 -3.45
C LYS A 219 31.51 -8.55 -2.83
N GLY A 220 32.15 -7.40 -2.77
CA GLY A 220 33.53 -7.26 -2.32
C GLY A 220 33.75 -7.13 -0.82
N ILE A 221 32.70 -6.74 -0.07
CA ILE A 221 32.79 -6.67 1.40
C ILE A 221 32.61 -8.05 2.05
N ASP A 222 33.21 -8.25 3.22
CA ASP A 222 33.16 -9.49 4.00
C ASP A 222 31.80 -9.69 4.72
N LEU A 223 30.99 -8.65 4.86
CA LEU A 223 29.72 -8.65 5.57
C LEU A 223 28.55 -8.89 4.62
N LYS A 224 27.96 -10.08 4.63
CA LYS A 224 26.85 -10.47 3.75
C LYS A 224 25.46 -9.98 4.22
N VAL A 225 25.32 -9.55 5.47
CA VAL A 225 24.13 -8.89 5.99
C VAL A 225 24.56 -7.60 6.65
N ILE A 226 24.25 -6.48 6.02
CA ILE A 226 24.72 -5.17 6.49
C ILE A 226 23.95 -4.73 7.75
N GLY A 227 22.61 -4.88 7.77
CA GLY A 227 21.78 -4.59 8.95
C GLY A 227 21.67 -3.11 9.35
N PHE A 228 22.32 -2.21 8.61
CA PHE A 228 22.27 -0.76 8.78
C PHE A 228 22.47 -0.07 7.42
N PRO A 229 22.07 1.21 7.26
CA PRO A 229 22.31 1.94 6.02
C PRO A 229 23.80 2.25 5.84
N VAL A 230 24.37 1.87 4.68
CA VAL A 230 25.73 2.24 4.29
C VAL A 230 25.72 3.70 3.82
N TRP A 231 26.57 4.50 4.43
CA TRP A 231 26.77 5.92 4.07
C TRP A 231 28.22 6.14 3.67
N MET A 232 28.49 6.17 2.35
CA MET A 232 29.84 6.31 1.82
C MET A 232 30.59 7.53 2.43
N LYS A 233 29.88 8.63 2.67
CA LYS A 233 30.46 9.84 3.26
C LYS A 233 31.02 9.66 4.69
N GLU A 234 30.71 8.56 5.36
CA GLU A 234 31.21 8.27 6.71
C GLU A 234 32.49 7.39 6.71
N PHE A 235 32.90 6.84 5.57
CA PHE A 235 33.99 5.87 5.49
C PHE A 235 35.34 6.41 6.03
N LYS A 236 35.76 7.58 5.60
CA LYS A 236 37.07 8.15 5.97
C LYS A 236 36.98 9.27 7.00
N LYS A 237 35.86 9.39 7.71
CA LYS A 237 35.66 10.47 8.67
C LYS A 237 36.18 10.12 10.06
N GLU A 238 36.89 11.09 10.65
CA GLU A 238 37.33 11.06 12.03
C GLU A 238 36.62 12.08 12.92
N ASN A 239 35.63 12.83 12.35
CA ASN A 239 34.98 13.93 13.04
C ASN A 239 34.27 13.47 14.31
N GLU A 240 34.15 14.41 15.27
CA GLU A 240 33.35 14.21 16.47
C GLU A 240 31.88 13.94 16.14
N ILE A 241 31.34 12.84 16.66
CA ILE A 241 29.94 12.43 16.50
C ILE A 241 29.14 12.62 17.79
N ASN A 242 29.75 13.20 18.82
CA ASN A 242 29.17 13.29 20.17
C ASN A 242 27.90 14.12 20.23
N LYS A 243 27.72 15.10 19.33
CA LYS A 243 26.55 15.97 19.23
C LYS A 243 25.40 15.36 18.42
N LEU A 244 25.58 14.17 17.80
CA LEU A 244 24.54 13.54 17.00
C LEU A 244 23.57 12.75 17.89
N PRO A 245 22.27 12.62 17.47
CA PRO A 245 21.33 11.70 18.11
C PRO A 245 21.90 10.28 18.15
N LYS A 246 21.59 9.51 19.19
CA LYS A 246 22.13 8.16 19.44
C LYS A 246 22.06 7.26 18.20
N TRP A 247 20.90 7.15 17.56
CA TRP A 247 20.72 6.30 16.37
C TRP A 247 21.66 6.68 15.21
N LYS A 248 21.89 7.99 15.02
CA LYS A 248 22.75 8.49 13.94
C LYS A 248 24.23 8.24 14.25
N LYS A 249 24.60 8.43 15.54
CA LYS A 249 25.94 8.10 16.05
C LYS A 249 26.27 6.61 15.80
N ASP A 250 25.33 5.72 16.17
CA ASP A 250 25.50 4.27 15.99
C ASP A 250 25.71 3.91 14.52
N PHE A 251 24.99 4.54 13.58
CA PHE A 251 25.18 4.30 12.15
C PHE A 251 26.51 4.85 11.64
N CYS A 252 26.96 6.02 12.10
CA CYS A 252 28.27 6.55 11.74
C CYS A 252 29.40 5.59 12.18
N LEU A 253 29.35 5.10 13.42
CA LEU A 253 30.34 4.15 13.95
C LEU A 253 30.39 2.85 13.15
N LYS A 254 29.23 2.26 12.86
CA LYS A 254 29.12 1.03 12.05
C LYS A 254 29.67 1.21 10.62
N ASN A 255 29.48 2.37 10.02
CA ASN A 255 30.02 2.67 8.69
C ASN A 255 31.54 2.80 8.71
N ARG A 256 32.11 3.43 9.76
CA ARG A 256 33.56 3.54 9.95
C ARG A 256 34.19 2.16 10.22
N GLU A 257 33.54 1.34 11.05
CA GLU A 257 33.95 -0.04 11.28
C GLU A 257 33.95 -0.88 10.00
N LEU A 258 32.85 -0.79 9.21
CA LEU A 258 32.75 -1.47 7.91
C LEU A 258 33.90 -1.07 6.98
N TYR A 259 34.20 0.23 6.90
CA TYR A 259 35.30 0.74 6.12
C TYR A 259 36.65 0.14 6.62
N ASN A 260 36.92 0.23 7.92
CA ASN A 260 38.21 -0.24 8.50
C ASN A 260 38.43 -1.73 8.26
N ARG A 261 37.39 -2.56 8.42
CA ARG A 261 37.44 -4.00 8.15
C ARG A 261 37.74 -4.32 6.69
N ASN A 262 37.21 -3.54 5.76
CA ASN A 262 37.30 -3.75 4.32
C ASN A 262 38.16 -2.69 3.60
N LYS A 263 39.03 -2.01 4.33
CA LYS A 263 39.76 -0.83 3.85
C LYS A 263 40.45 -1.04 2.51
N LYS A 264 41.17 -2.14 2.35
CA LYS A 264 41.95 -2.44 1.13
C LYS A 264 40.99 -2.56 -0.11
N PHE A 265 39.86 -3.20 0.08
CA PHE A 265 38.87 -3.35 -0.98
C PHE A 265 38.16 -2.02 -1.27
N ILE A 266 37.67 -1.34 -0.21
CA ILE A 266 36.90 -0.10 -0.36
C ILE A 266 37.74 1.02 -0.99
N ASP A 267 39.03 1.15 -0.62
CA ASP A 267 39.92 2.13 -1.23
C ASP A 267 40.11 1.86 -2.74
N LYS A 268 40.27 0.58 -3.15
CA LYS A 268 40.38 0.19 -4.55
C LYS A 268 39.07 0.47 -5.29
N TRP A 269 37.93 0.15 -4.69
CA TRP A 269 36.60 0.39 -5.23
C TRP A 269 36.31 1.90 -5.39
N LEU A 270 36.59 2.71 -4.38
CA LEU A 270 36.47 4.17 -4.46
C LEU A 270 37.31 4.75 -5.59
N LYS A 271 38.56 4.30 -5.74
CA LYS A 271 39.43 4.73 -6.84
C LYS A 271 38.86 4.36 -8.19
N LYS A 272 38.36 3.12 -8.35
CA LYS A 272 37.73 2.66 -9.62
C LYS A 272 36.51 3.49 -10.00
N TRP A 273 35.66 3.84 -9.02
CA TRP A 273 34.41 4.57 -9.21
C TRP A 273 34.54 6.08 -8.97
N ASN A 274 35.75 6.63 -9.10
CA ASN A 274 36.03 8.06 -8.94
C ASN A 274 35.35 8.68 -7.71
N ASN A 275 35.49 8.04 -6.54
CA ASN A 275 34.87 8.42 -5.26
C ASN A 275 33.33 8.67 -5.38
N LEU A 276 32.68 8.05 -6.34
CA LEU A 276 31.25 8.20 -6.63
C LEU A 276 30.83 9.66 -6.96
N GLU A 277 31.74 10.47 -7.50
CA GLU A 277 31.48 11.89 -7.75
C GLU A 277 30.33 12.12 -8.73
N GLU A 278 30.11 11.19 -9.68
CA GLU A 278 29.01 11.22 -10.62
C GLU A 278 27.63 10.98 -10.00
N PHE A 279 27.56 10.49 -8.76
CA PHE A 279 26.31 10.15 -8.08
C PHE A 279 25.92 11.22 -7.06
N THR A 280 24.61 11.40 -6.88
CA THR A 280 24.05 12.31 -5.90
C THR A 280 24.28 11.82 -4.45
N ASP A 281 24.13 12.72 -3.48
CA ASP A 281 24.24 12.37 -2.04
C ASP A 281 23.26 11.28 -1.60
N THR A 282 22.14 11.16 -2.29
CA THR A 282 21.16 10.11 -2.07
C THR A 282 21.68 8.77 -2.61
N GLU A 283 22.22 8.77 -3.82
CA GLU A 283 22.73 7.59 -4.50
C GLU A 283 24.01 7.03 -3.85
N LYS A 284 24.72 7.85 -3.09
CA LYS A 284 25.88 7.46 -2.26
C LYS A 284 25.52 6.72 -0.95
N LYS A 285 24.28 6.19 -0.88
CA LYS A 285 23.77 5.43 0.26
C LYS A 285 23.18 4.13 -0.20
N LEU A 286 23.42 3.03 0.54
CA LEU A 286 22.86 1.70 0.27
C LEU A 286 22.14 1.17 1.51
N GLU A 287 20.94 0.66 1.33
CA GLU A 287 20.19 -0.09 2.34
C GLU A 287 19.98 -1.53 1.86
N TRP A 288 20.71 -2.48 2.44
CA TRP A 288 20.52 -3.90 2.13
C TRP A 288 19.48 -4.53 3.05
N GLN A 289 18.37 -4.95 2.48
CA GLN A 289 17.25 -5.60 3.17
C GLN A 289 16.87 -6.95 2.52
N ALA A 290 17.70 -7.48 1.63
CA ALA A 290 17.42 -8.71 0.89
C ALA A 290 17.79 -9.99 1.66
N GLY A 291 18.57 -9.88 2.75
CA GLY A 291 19.06 -11.03 3.51
C GLY A 291 20.41 -11.55 3.01
N LYS A 292 20.89 -12.61 3.65
CA LYS A 292 22.24 -13.16 3.39
C LYS A 292 22.31 -14.12 2.19
N ASP A 293 21.19 -14.65 1.78
CA ASP A 293 21.04 -15.62 0.70
C ASP A 293 20.89 -14.97 -0.69
N ILE A 294 20.70 -13.65 -0.73
CA ILE A 294 20.73 -12.88 -1.97
C ILE A 294 22.16 -12.36 -2.18
N GLY A 295 22.83 -12.87 -3.22
CA GLY A 295 24.25 -12.63 -3.47
C GLY A 295 24.57 -11.43 -4.34
N THR A 296 23.57 -10.85 -5.00
CA THR A 296 23.73 -9.71 -5.90
C THR A 296 22.50 -8.79 -5.86
N ILE A 297 22.71 -7.50 -6.12
CA ILE A 297 21.61 -6.54 -6.27
C ILE A 297 20.58 -7.01 -7.32
N TRP A 298 21.07 -7.66 -8.37
CA TRP A 298 20.26 -8.10 -9.50
C TRP A 298 19.28 -9.24 -9.18
N ASP A 299 19.50 -9.97 -8.10
CA ASP A 299 18.54 -10.98 -7.62
C ASP A 299 17.43 -10.39 -6.74
N GLY A 300 17.52 -9.10 -6.41
CA GLY A 300 16.54 -8.38 -5.63
C GLY A 300 15.58 -7.53 -6.47
N TYR A 301 14.65 -6.85 -5.79
CA TYR A 301 14.04 -5.66 -6.34
C TYR A 301 14.65 -4.42 -5.66
N ILE A 302 14.76 -3.34 -6.44
CA ILE A 302 15.53 -2.17 -6.04
C ILE A 302 14.63 -0.93 -6.06
N GLN A 303 14.81 -0.06 -5.09
CA GLN A 303 14.19 1.26 -5.04
C GLN A 303 15.27 2.32 -4.86
N ILE A 304 15.30 3.32 -5.73
CA ILE A 304 16.10 4.53 -5.56
C ILE A 304 15.23 5.54 -4.81
N ARG A 305 15.59 5.85 -3.57
CA ARG A 305 14.77 6.63 -2.63
C ARG A 305 15.58 7.82 -2.08
N PRO A 306 14.90 8.84 -1.49
CA PRO A 306 15.63 9.92 -0.79
C PRO A 306 16.56 9.43 0.33
N SER A 307 16.29 8.25 0.91
CA SER A 307 17.17 7.62 1.92
C SER A 307 18.33 6.83 1.33
N GLY A 308 18.35 6.57 0.01
CA GLY A 308 19.39 5.79 -0.68
C GLY A 308 18.84 4.70 -1.59
N VAL A 309 19.76 3.96 -2.20
CA VAL A 309 19.48 2.75 -2.97
C VAL A 309 19.09 1.65 -1.99
N ARG A 310 17.90 1.10 -2.11
CA ARG A 310 17.41 0.02 -1.26
C ARG A 310 17.22 -1.25 -2.05
N VAL A 311 17.81 -2.34 -1.57
CA VAL A 311 17.68 -3.68 -2.15
C VAL A 311 16.86 -4.55 -1.22
N LYS A 312 15.83 -5.18 -1.75
CA LYS A 312 14.97 -6.11 -1.01
C LYS A 312 14.86 -7.44 -1.72
N ARG A 313 14.39 -8.44 -0.96
CA ARG A 313 14.11 -9.78 -1.46
C ARG A 313 12.98 -9.77 -2.51
N PRO A 314 13.08 -10.56 -3.60
CA PRO A 314 12.07 -10.60 -4.66
C PRO A 314 10.84 -11.45 -4.30
N SER A 315 10.49 -11.54 -3.01
CA SER A 315 9.32 -12.29 -2.54
C SER A 315 8.08 -11.42 -2.33
N SER A 316 8.25 -10.10 -2.23
CA SER A 316 7.10 -9.21 -2.05
C SER A 316 7.43 -7.77 -2.41
N PHE A 317 6.68 -7.21 -3.35
CA PHE A 317 6.73 -5.79 -3.63
C PHE A 317 6.23 -4.97 -2.44
N PRO A 318 6.72 -3.74 -2.25
CA PRO A 318 6.12 -2.81 -1.31
C PRO A 318 4.73 -2.40 -1.79
N ALA A 319 3.93 -1.84 -0.87
CA ALA A 319 2.75 -1.11 -1.29
C ALA A 319 3.15 -0.07 -2.33
N LEU A 320 2.48 -0.07 -3.48
CA LEU A 320 2.58 1.02 -4.42
C LEU A 320 2.04 2.25 -3.70
N VAL A 321 2.90 3.23 -3.47
CA VAL A 321 2.49 4.52 -2.91
C VAL A 321 2.20 5.45 -4.07
N ALA A 322 1.28 6.39 -3.87
CA ALA A 322 0.92 7.40 -4.88
C ALA A 322 2.12 8.29 -5.31
N MET A 323 3.27 8.11 -4.69
CA MET A 323 4.53 8.79 -5.03
C MET A 323 5.44 7.85 -5.82
N VAL A 324 5.98 8.36 -6.88
CA VAL A 324 6.61 7.75 -8.05
C VAL A 324 7.97 7.10 -7.75
N GLN A 325 8.03 6.13 -6.86
CA GLN A 325 9.21 5.29 -6.67
C GLN A 325 8.91 3.88 -7.17
N ILE A 326 8.80 3.75 -8.50
CA ILE A 326 8.48 2.46 -9.11
C ILE A 326 9.66 1.51 -8.90
N PRO A 327 9.44 0.32 -8.34
CA PRO A 327 10.50 -0.64 -8.10
C PRO A 327 11.16 -1.10 -9.40
N ILE A 328 12.49 -1.27 -9.35
CA ILE A 328 13.27 -1.93 -10.39
C ILE A 328 13.34 -3.42 -10.06
N ILE A 329 13.01 -4.25 -11.05
CA ILE A 329 13.14 -5.70 -10.99
C ILE A 329 14.57 -6.03 -11.43
N GLY A 330 15.43 -6.36 -10.46
CA GLY A 330 16.87 -6.50 -10.72
C GLY A 330 17.18 -7.50 -11.83
N LYS A 331 16.57 -8.70 -11.81
CA LYS A 331 16.76 -9.76 -12.80
C LYS A 331 16.48 -9.29 -14.24
N TYR A 332 15.50 -8.41 -14.43
CA TYR A 332 15.11 -7.91 -15.75
C TYR A 332 15.68 -6.52 -16.06
N ARG A 333 16.40 -5.89 -15.13
CA ARG A 333 16.97 -4.54 -15.26
C ARG A 333 15.97 -3.49 -15.75
N ARG A 334 14.74 -3.58 -15.28
CA ARG A 334 13.64 -2.70 -15.67
C ARG A 334 12.69 -2.40 -14.52
N ARG A 335 11.90 -1.39 -14.69
CA ARG A 335 10.83 -1.05 -13.75
C ARG A 335 9.62 -1.96 -13.89
N LEU A 336 8.85 -2.06 -12.82
CA LEU A 336 7.49 -2.61 -12.85
C LEU A 336 6.62 -1.79 -13.82
N THR A 337 5.86 -2.44 -14.69
CA THR A 337 4.93 -1.77 -15.62
C THR A 337 3.58 -1.46 -14.96
N PRO A 338 2.75 -0.55 -15.52
CA PRO A 338 1.38 -0.33 -15.04
C PRO A 338 0.51 -1.59 -15.08
N ARG A 339 0.67 -2.48 -16.08
CA ARG A 339 -0.07 -3.75 -16.14
C ARG A 339 0.32 -4.69 -15.01
N GLU A 340 1.59 -4.81 -14.72
CA GLU A 340 2.08 -5.58 -13.58
C GLU A 340 1.62 -4.98 -12.24
N ALA A 341 1.55 -3.64 -12.14
CA ALA A 341 0.96 -2.96 -10.99
C ALA A 341 -0.54 -3.26 -10.82
N ALA A 342 -1.29 -3.35 -11.93
CA ALA A 342 -2.69 -3.78 -11.93
C ALA A 342 -2.85 -5.21 -11.39
N ARG A 343 -2.02 -6.15 -11.86
CA ARG A 343 -2.01 -7.54 -11.38
C ARG A 343 -1.68 -7.64 -9.88
N LEU A 344 -0.74 -6.84 -9.38
CA LEU A 344 -0.43 -6.76 -7.95
C LEU A 344 -1.64 -6.31 -7.12
N GLN A 345 -2.53 -5.50 -7.69
CA GLN A 345 -3.79 -5.09 -7.05
C GLN A 345 -4.96 -5.99 -7.45
N SER A 346 -4.68 -7.08 -8.19
CA SER A 346 -5.65 -8.09 -8.64
C SER A 346 -6.73 -7.56 -9.59
N PHE A 347 -6.44 -6.50 -10.34
CA PHE A 347 -7.29 -6.08 -11.45
C PHE A 347 -7.23 -7.09 -12.60
N PRO A 348 -8.33 -7.31 -13.33
CA PRO A 348 -8.37 -8.24 -14.44
C PRO A 348 -7.53 -7.74 -15.63
N GLU A 349 -7.19 -8.65 -16.55
CA GLU A 349 -6.30 -8.34 -17.69
C GLU A 349 -6.96 -7.38 -18.71
N ASP A 350 -8.27 -7.40 -18.83
CA ASP A 350 -9.06 -6.52 -19.68
C ASP A 350 -9.32 -5.13 -19.07
N PHE A 351 -8.87 -4.88 -17.84
CA PHE A 351 -9.02 -3.57 -17.19
C PHE A 351 -8.27 -2.49 -17.99
N ILE A 352 -9.00 -1.46 -18.39
CA ILE A 352 -8.47 -0.32 -19.14
C ILE A 352 -7.65 0.57 -18.21
N ILE A 353 -6.33 0.61 -18.43
CA ILE A 353 -5.37 1.39 -17.65
C ILE A 353 -5.25 2.80 -18.23
N ASN A 354 -5.02 3.79 -17.39
CA ASN A 354 -4.75 5.15 -17.83
C ASN A 354 -3.48 5.19 -18.71
N GLU A 355 -3.54 5.88 -19.85
CA GLU A 355 -2.42 5.97 -20.81
C GLU A 355 -1.20 6.68 -20.23
N ASN A 356 -1.40 7.57 -19.27
CA ASN A 356 -0.33 8.21 -18.52
C ASN A 356 0.16 7.28 -17.40
N ASP A 357 1.35 6.73 -17.53
CA ASP A 357 1.95 5.79 -16.57
C ASP A 357 1.97 6.36 -15.14
N PHE A 358 2.24 7.66 -14.96
CA PHE A 358 2.24 8.29 -13.64
C PHE A 358 0.85 8.23 -13.00
N GLN A 359 -0.19 8.56 -13.75
CA GLN A 359 -1.56 8.46 -13.26
C GLN A 359 -1.94 7.01 -12.98
N ALA A 360 -1.55 6.08 -13.84
CA ALA A 360 -1.80 4.65 -13.65
C ALA A 360 -1.19 4.15 -12.33
N TYR A 361 0.08 4.43 -12.05
CA TYR A 361 0.72 4.03 -10.79
C TYR A 361 0.07 4.70 -9.56
N LYS A 362 -0.28 5.99 -9.66
CA LYS A 362 -0.99 6.71 -8.60
C LYS A 362 -2.34 6.06 -8.31
N GLN A 363 -3.09 5.69 -9.34
CA GLN A 363 -4.39 5.05 -9.26
C GLN A 363 -4.29 3.67 -8.60
N PHE A 364 -3.38 2.80 -9.04
CA PHE A 364 -3.16 1.49 -8.41
C PHE A 364 -2.60 1.61 -7.00
N GLY A 365 -1.79 2.65 -6.73
CA GLY A 365 -1.28 2.94 -5.39
C GLY A 365 -2.37 3.34 -4.39
N ASN A 366 -3.41 4.03 -4.84
CA ASN A 366 -4.54 4.46 -4.03
C ASN A 366 -5.64 3.40 -3.92
N SER A 367 -5.75 2.50 -4.90
CA SER A 367 -6.80 1.47 -4.92
C SER A 367 -6.62 0.42 -3.83
N VAL A 368 -7.73 -0.20 -3.42
CA VAL A 368 -7.72 -1.41 -2.59
C VAL A 368 -7.32 -2.63 -3.42
N ASN A 369 -6.77 -3.67 -2.78
CA ASN A 369 -6.54 -4.94 -3.45
C ASN A 369 -7.85 -5.71 -3.57
N ILE A 370 -8.24 -6.05 -4.80
CA ILE A 370 -9.54 -6.69 -5.11
C ILE A 370 -9.69 -8.02 -4.37
N LYS A 371 -8.70 -8.91 -4.43
CA LYS A 371 -8.79 -10.24 -3.79
C LYS A 371 -8.88 -10.17 -2.28
N CYS A 372 -8.24 -9.19 -1.64
CA CYS A 372 -8.42 -8.99 -0.19
C CYS A 372 -9.87 -8.62 0.16
N VAL A 373 -10.47 -7.71 -0.62
CA VAL A 373 -11.88 -7.33 -0.43
C VAL A 373 -12.80 -8.51 -0.67
N GLU A 374 -12.64 -9.24 -1.79
CA GLU A 374 -13.44 -10.42 -2.10
C GLU A 374 -13.38 -11.47 -0.99
N PHE A 375 -12.18 -11.78 -0.53
CA PHE A 375 -11.93 -12.79 0.49
C PHE A 375 -12.65 -12.46 1.81
N LEU A 376 -12.54 -11.22 2.26
CA LEU A 376 -13.17 -10.77 3.50
C LEU A 376 -14.68 -10.60 3.35
N ALA A 377 -15.16 -10.04 2.23
CA ALA A 377 -16.58 -9.87 1.97
C ALA A 377 -17.29 -11.23 1.87
N LYS A 378 -16.67 -12.22 1.22
CA LYS A 378 -17.22 -13.57 1.12
C LYS A 378 -17.41 -14.19 2.51
N GLN A 379 -16.41 -14.11 3.38
CA GLN A 379 -16.54 -14.61 4.76
C GLN A 379 -17.64 -13.87 5.54
N LEU A 380 -17.74 -12.52 5.39
CA LEU A 380 -18.81 -11.75 6.03
C LEU A 380 -20.19 -12.23 5.58
N PHE A 381 -20.41 -12.37 4.27
CA PHE A 381 -21.68 -12.77 3.71
C PHE A 381 -22.04 -14.22 4.08
N GLU A 382 -21.12 -15.16 3.99
CA GLU A 382 -21.34 -16.57 4.31
C GLU A 382 -21.72 -16.80 5.77
N GLN A 383 -21.01 -16.17 6.71
CA GLN A 383 -21.30 -16.36 8.13
C GLN A 383 -22.63 -15.73 8.57
N THR A 384 -23.06 -14.64 7.89
CA THR A 384 -24.27 -13.90 8.22
C THR A 384 -25.50 -14.32 7.41
N SER A 385 -25.32 -15.12 6.33
CA SER A 385 -26.40 -15.66 5.50
C SER A 385 -26.97 -16.98 6.06
N LYS A 386 -26.25 -17.68 6.95
CA LYS A 386 -26.74 -18.92 7.53
C LYS A 386 -27.97 -18.62 8.37
N LYS A 387 -29.18 -18.95 7.83
CA LYS A 387 -30.43 -18.92 8.56
C LYS A 387 -30.26 -19.67 9.90
N LYS A 388 -30.78 -19.09 10.98
CA LYS A 388 -30.96 -19.80 12.22
C LYS A 388 -31.65 -21.14 11.89
N LYS A 389 -30.95 -22.29 12.06
CA LYS A 389 -31.60 -23.56 12.23
C LYS A 389 -32.15 -23.63 13.64
#